data_a1bdb4a7561d05f723c4597e81532335
#
_entry.id   a1bdb4a7561d05f723c4597e81532335
#
_cell.length_a   1.000
_cell.length_b   1.000
_cell.length_c   1.000
_cell.angle_alpha   90.00
_cell.angle_beta   90.00
_cell.angle_gamma   90.00
#
_symmetry.space_group_name_H-M   'P 1'
#
loop_
_entity.id
_entity.type
_entity.pdbx_description
1 polymer ?
#
loop_
_entity_poly.entity_id
_entity_poly.type
_entity_poly.pdbx_seq_one_letter_code
_entity_poly.pdbx_strand_id
1 'polypeptide(L)'
;DSPWAKKDSISLDELKNTEIVTYRPETPVGAEVKELVSAHNLTVRQWCDDEITLGSVVDVEPELVGISLNTLGLAPFPQLHTIRIKEVEPGFHPVYLIYRKNAHKTRAVENIISLAESLRWDPATETLREKGAKADS
;
A
#
# COMPACT_ATOMS: atom_id res chain seq x y z
N ASP A 1 -7.90 6.77 -20.74
CA ASP A 1 -8.96 5.91 -20.14
C ASP A 1 -8.42 4.47 -19.97
N SER A 2 -7.94 4.14 -18.77
CA SER A 2 -7.49 2.78 -18.46
C SER A 2 -8.67 1.78 -18.53
N PRO A 3 -8.47 0.57 -19.10
CA PRO A 3 -9.51 -0.45 -19.14
C PRO A 3 -9.95 -0.92 -17.74
N TRP A 4 -9.18 -0.61 -16.72
CA TRP A 4 -9.47 -0.99 -15.33
C TRP A 4 -10.09 0.12 -14.49
N ALA A 5 -10.18 1.37 -14.98
CA ALA A 5 -10.62 2.54 -14.22
C ALA A 5 -12.04 2.43 -13.59
N LYS A 6 -12.85 1.46 -14.02
CA LYS A 6 -14.21 1.21 -13.50
C LYS A 6 -14.30 -0.02 -12.58
N LYS A 7 -13.16 -0.66 -12.28
CA LYS A 7 -13.13 -1.85 -11.43
C LYS A 7 -12.81 -1.49 -9.99
N ASP A 8 -13.47 -2.13 -9.04
CA ASP A 8 -13.17 -2.01 -7.61
C ASP A 8 -12.00 -2.92 -7.20
N SER A 9 -11.75 -3.98 -7.99
CA SER A 9 -10.64 -4.91 -7.78
C SER A 9 -10.17 -5.56 -9.07
N ILE A 10 -8.89 -5.95 -9.13
CA ILE A 10 -8.26 -6.62 -10.26
C ILE A 10 -7.53 -7.87 -9.81
N SER A 11 -7.51 -8.92 -10.64
CA SER A 11 -6.62 -10.06 -10.45
C SER A 11 -5.26 -9.78 -11.10
N LEU A 12 -4.17 -10.25 -10.50
CA LEU A 12 -2.83 -10.14 -11.07
C LEU A 12 -2.71 -10.86 -12.41
N ASP A 13 -3.51 -11.89 -12.64
CA ASP A 13 -3.54 -12.59 -13.93
C ASP A 13 -4.05 -11.69 -15.08
N GLU A 14 -4.85 -10.69 -14.78
CA GLU A 14 -5.30 -9.70 -15.77
C GLU A 14 -4.18 -8.75 -16.21
N LEU A 15 -3.06 -8.70 -15.47
CA LEU A 15 -1.89 -7.85 -15.77
C LEU A 15 -0.79 -8.56 -16.55
N LYS A 16 -0.95 -9.84 -16.94
CA LYS A 16 0.11 -10.64 -17.59
C LYS A 16 0.69 -10.04 -18.86
N ASN A 17 -0.09 -9.22 -19.57
CA ASN A 17 0.35 -8.58 -20.81
C ASN A 17 0.60 -7.07 -20.63
N THR A 18 0.74 -6.62 -19.39
CA THR A 18 0.96 -5.21 -19.05
C THR A 18 2.33 -5.04 -18.46
N GLU A 19 3.02 -3.98 -18.82
CA GLU A 19 4.27 -3.60 -18.17
C GLU A 19 4.00 -2.96 -16.81
N ILE A 20 4.75 -3.40 -15.80
CA ILE A 20 4.54 -3.02 -14.40
C ILE A 20 5.70 -2.19 -13.88
N VAL A 21 5.37 -1.22 -13.04
CA VAL A 21 6.30 -0.50 -12.16
C VAL A 21 6.02 -0.90 -10.73
N THR A 22 7.05 -1.24 -9.97
CA THR A 22 6.89 -1.63 -8.55
C THR A 22 8.16 -1.39 -7.75
N TYR A 23 8.18 -1.82 -6.49
CA TYR A 23 9.30 -1.61 -5.58
C TYR A 23 10.52 -2.44 -5.92
N ARG A 24 11.69 -1.85 -5.70
CA ARG A 24 12.98 -2.55 -5.78
C ARG A 24 13.01 -3.74 -4.79
N PRO A 25 13.44 -4.93 -5.23
CA PRO A 25 13.42 -6.15 -4.41
C PRO A 25 14.20 -6.08 -3.11
N GLU A 26 15.17 -5.16 -3.02
CA GLU A 26 16.02 -4.96 -1.84
C GLU A 26 15.32 -4.18 -0.72
N THR A 27 14.17 -3.58 -0.98
CA THR A 27 13.33 -2.98 0.06
C THR A 27 12.47 -4.05 0.75
N PRO A 28 12.08 -3.85 2.02
CA PRO A 28 11.22 -4.82 2.71
C PRO A 28 9.90 -5.10 1.96
N VAL A 29 9.22 -4.05 1.51
CA VAL A 29 8.00 -4.16 0.68
C VAL A 29 8.29 -4.84 -0.65
N GLY A 30 9.40 -4.47 -1.29
CA GLY A 30 9.79 -4.99 -2.59
C GLY A 30 10.07 -6.49 -2.57
N ALA A 31 10.61 -7.03 -1.49
CA ALA A 31 10.81 -8.47 -1.32
C ALA A 31 9.47 -9.23 -1.33
N GLU A 32 8.47 -8.73 -0.60
CA GLU A 32 7.11 -9.31 -0.55
C GLU A 32 6.41 -9.20 -1.91
N VAL A 33 6.47 -8.03 -2.54
CA VAL A 33 5.86 -7.79 -3.87
C VAL A 33 6.56 -8.61 -4.96
N LYS A 34 7.88 -8.82 -4.88
CA LYS A 34 8.62 -9.66 -5.82
C LYS A 34 8.10 -11.09 -5.85
N GLU A 35 7.80 -11.67 -4.70
CA GLU A 35 7.23 -13.02 -4.63
C GLU A 35 5.88 -13.07 -5.35
N LEU A 36 5.02 -12.09 -5.10
CA LEU A 36 3.71 -11.95 -5.72
C LEU A 36 3.81 -11.80 -7.26
N VAL A 37 4.64 -10.88 -7.73
CA VAL A 37 4.90 -10.61 -9.15
C VAL A 37 5.46 -11.84 -9.87
N SER A 38 6.40 -12.55 -9.24
CA SER A 38 7.03 -13.74 -9.79
C SER A 38 6.04 -14.91 -9.87
N ALA A 39 5.21 -15.11 -8.85
CA ALA A 39 4.19 -16.17 -8.83
C ALA A 39 3.17 -16.04 -9.98
N HIS A 40 2.91 -14.82 -10.43
CA HIS A 40 1.97 -14.53 -11.52
C HIS A 40 2.66 -14.27 -12.88
N ASN A 41 3.99 -14.43 -12.97
CA ASN A 41 4.79 -14.20 -14.19
C ASN A 41 4.58 -12.82 -14.81
N LEU A 42 4.52 -11.77 -13.97
CA LEU A 42 4.34 -10.40 -14.44
C LEU A 42 5.67 -9.80 -14.91
N THR A 43 5.62 -8.94 -15.91
CA THR A 43 6.79 -8.28 -16.47
C THR A 43 7.01 -6.93 -15.79
N VAL A 44 8.07 -6.81 -15.00
CA VAL A 44 8.44 -5.53 -14.38
C VAL A 44 9.36 -4.77 -15.31
N ARG A 45 8.90 -3.59 -15.75
CA ARG A 45 9.68 -2.66 -16.58
C ARG A 45 10.61 -1.78 -15.76
N GLN A 46 10.15 -1.34 -14.58
CA GLN A 46 10.92 -0.43 -13.74
C GLN A 46 10.74 -0.72 -12.25
N TRP A 47 11.83 -0.56 -11.51
CA TRP A 47 11.89 -0.68 -10.06
C TRP A 47 12.04 0.69 -9.40
N CYS A 48 11.25 0.97 -8.37
CA CYS A 48 11.25 2.22 -7.61
C CYS A 48 11.57 1.98 -6.14
N ASP A 49 12.08 3.00 -5.46
CA ASP A 49 12.43 2.88 -4.04
C ASP A 49 11.26 3.23 -3.11
N ASP A 50 10.30 4.03 -3.59
CA ASP A 50 9.15 4.51 -2.84
C ASP A 50 7.92 4.80 -3.73
N GLU A 51 6.77 5.08 -3.09
CA GLU A 51 5.49 5.36 -3.75
C GLU A 51 5.50 6.69 -4.52
N ILE A 52 6.27 7.68 -4.09
CA ILE A 52 6.33 8.98 -4.75
C ILE A 52 7.00 8.83 -6.10
N THR A 53 8.16 8.15 -6.13
CA THR A 53 8.87 7.83 -7.37
C THR A 53 8.02 6.96 -8.29
N LEU A 54 7.39 5.92 -7.73
CA LEU A 54 6.50 5.04 -8.49
C LEU A 54 5.32 5.81 -9.07
N GLY A 55 4.64 6.61 -8.26
CA GLY A 55 3.51 7.44 -8.70
C GLY A 55 3.89 8.42 -9.79
N SER A 56 5.06 9.07 -9.69
CA SER A 56 5.54 10.01 -10.70
C SER A 56 5.80 9.35 -12.07
N VAL A 57 6.28 8.11 -12.08
CA VAL A 57 6.50 7.34 -13.31
C VAL A 57 5.17 6.98 -13.98
N VAL A 58 4.21 6.45 -13.20
CA VAL A 58 2.89 6.07 -13.73
C VAL A 58 2.07 7.29 -14.17
N ASP A 59 2.22 8.44 -13.51
CA ASP A 59 1.52 9.68 -13.85
C ASP A 59 1.91 10.22 -15.24
N VAL A 60 3.16 10.02 -15.66
CA VAL A 60 3.67 10.51 -16.95
C VAL A 60 3.63 9.46 -18.07
N GLU A 61 3.48 8.19 -17.74
CA GLU A 61 3.43 7.09 -18.70
C GLU A 61 2.09 6.31 -18.56
N PRO A 62 1.02 6.73 -19.24
CA PRO A 62 -0.35 6.21 -19.03
C PRO A 62 -0.53 4.73 -19.41
N GLU A 63 0.41 4.13 -20.13
CA GLU A 63 0.41 2.71 -20.48
C GLU A 63 0.93 1.81 -19.34
N LEU A 64 1.58 2.41 -18.34
CA LEU A 64 2.14 1.66 -17.20
C LEU A 64 1.11 1.46 -16.10
N VAL A 65 1.28 0.35 -15.38
CA VAL A 65 0.52 0.03 -14.17
C VAL A 65 1.47 -0.08 -12.99
N GLY A 66 1.18 0.64 -11.92
CA GLY A 66 1.92 0.54 -10.67
C GLY A 66 1.35 -0.54 -9.76
N ILE A 67 2.20 -1.39 -9.18
CA ILE A 67 1.86 -2.20 -8.01
C ILE A 67 2.53 -1.56 -6.80
N SER A 68 1.72 -1.02 -5.90
CA SER A 68 2.16 -0.16 -4.79
C SER A 68 1.32 -0.38 -3.53
N LEU A 69 1.85 -0.02 -2.38
CA LEU A 69 1.03 0.20 -1.20
C LEU A 69 0.16 1.45 -1.40
N ASN A 70 -1.06 1.41 -0.89
CA ASN A 70 -1.94 2.57 -0.89
C ASN A 70 -1.58 3.48 0.29
N THR A 71 -0.70 4.44 0.07
CA THR A 71 -0.18 5.36 1.09
C THR A 71 -0.41 6.82 0.70
N LEU A 72 -0.18 7.74 1.65
CA LEU A 72 -0.19 9.18 1.39
C LEU A 72 0.88 9.61 0.37
N GLY A 73 1.87 8.77 0.09
CA GLY A 73 2.86 9.01 -0.97
C GLY A 73 2.25 9.14 -2.37
N LEU A 74 1.05 8.60 -2.59
CA LEU A 74 0.31 8.73 -3.85
C LEU A 74 -0.59 9.97 -3.92
N ALA A 75 -0.82 10.67 -2.82
CA ALA A 75 -1.68 11.86 -2.77
C ALA A 75 -1.28 13.01 -3.73
N PRO A 76 0.01 13.22 -4.08
CA PRO A 76 0.40 14.23 -5.07
C PRO A 76 -0.09 13.95 -6.50
N PHE A 77 -0.58 12.75 -6.80
CA PHE A 77 -0.96 12.29 -8.14
C PHE A 77 -2.47 12.04 -8.24
N PRO A 78 -3.32 13.09 -8.30
CA PRO A 78 -4.77 12.94 -8.27
C PRO A 78 -5.35 12.27 -9.53
N GLN A 79 -4.59 12.14 -10.60
CA GLN A 79 -4.98 11.44 -11.82
C GLN A 79 -4.85 9.92 -11.70
N LEU A 80 -4.06 9.43 -10.74
CA LEU A 80 -3.90 8.01 -10.52
C LEU A 80 -5.14 7.42 -9.84
N HIS A 81 -5.63 6.33 -10.39
CA HIS A 81 -6.73 5.57 -9.82
C HIS A 81 -6.18 4.31 -9.15
N THR A 82 -6.46 4.13 -7.87
CA THR A 82 -6.02 2.95 -7.11
C THR A 82 -7.10 1.89 -7.11
N ILE A 83 -6.71 0.64 -7.38
CA ILE A 83 -7.61 -0.52 -7.45
C ILE A 83 -7.02 -1.63 -6.56
N ARG A 84 -7.87 -2.35 -5.84
CA ARG A 84 -7.45 -3.46 -5.00
C ARG A 84 -6.99 -4.67 -5.82
N ILE A 85 -5.95 -5.33 -5.34
CA ILE A 85 -5.49 -6.62 -5.87
C ILE A 85 -6.22 -7.72 -5.10
N LYS A 86 -6.91 -8.63 -5.80
CA LYS A 86 -7.74 -9.69 -5.22
C LYS A 86 -6.93 -10.73 -4.44
N GLU A 87 -5.70 -11.00 -4.88
CA GLU A 87 -4.80 -12.00 -4.29
C GLU A 87 -4.11 -11.49 -3.02
N VAL A 88 -4.33 -10.23 -2.64
CA VAL A 88 -3.70 -9.62 -1.47
C VAL A 88 -4.71 -9.43 -0.35
N GLU A 89 -4.47 -10.10 0.77
CA GLU A 89 -5.28 -9.96 1.98
C GLU A 89 -4.99 -8.65 2.71
N PRO A 90 -5.96 -8.09 3.45
CA PRO A 90 -5.73 -6.97 4.33
C PRO A 90 -4.60 -7.26 5.34
N GLY A 91 -3.64 -6.34 5.47
CA GLY A 91 -2.48 -6.54 6.35
C GLY A 91 -1.28 -7.22 5.67
N PHE A 92 -1.28 -7.30 4.35
CA PHE A 92 -0.16 -7.82 3.55
C PHE A 92 1.20 -7.22 3.96
N HIS A 93 1.25 -5.93 4.28
CA HIS A 93 2.45 -5.27 4.77
C HIS A 93 2.16 -4.59 6.12
N PRO A 94 2.39 -5.27 7.26
CA PRO A 94 2.11 -4.70 8.57
C PRO A 94 3.12 -3.62 8.97
N VAL A 95 2.63 -2.53 9.53
CA VAL A 95 3.43 -1.44 10.09
C VAL A 95 3.42 -1.52 11.60
N TYR A 96 4.60 -1.42 12.23
CA TYR A 96 4.78 -1.56 13.67
C TYR A 96 5.32 -0.27 14.30
N LEU A 97 4.73 0.14 15.41
CA LEU A 97 5.32 1.12 16.31
C LEU A 97 6.32 0.41 17.25
N ILE A 98 7.59 0.76 17.13
CA ILE A 98 8.68 0.15 17.91
C ILE A 98 9.21 1.17 18.93
N TYR A 99 9.28 0.76 20.20
CA TYR A 99 9.86 1.60 21.25
C TYR A 99 10.58 0.77 22.32
N ARG A 100 11.56 1.39 22.98
CA ARG A 100 12.28 0.75 24.08
C ARG A 100 11.40 0.66 25.33
N LYS A 101 11.01 -0.54 25.76
CA LYS A 101 10.07 -0.79 26.85
C LYS A 101 10.44 -0.10 28.17
N ASN A 102 11.71 -0.19 28.57
CA ASN A 102 12.20 0.25 29.89
C ASN A 102 12.95 1.59 29.86
N ALA A 103 12.87 2.36 28.76
CA ALA A 103 13.44 3.70 28.71
C ALA A 103 12.45 4.76 29.21
N HIS A 104 13.01 5.80 29.85
CA HIS A 104 12.24 6.99 30.14
C HIS A 104 11.68 7.58 28.84
N LYS A 105 10.39 7.89 28.84
CA LYS A 105 9.68 8.49 27.70
C LYS A 105 9.18 9.86 28.07
N THR A 106 9.22 10.78 27.14
CA THR A 106 8.54 12.07 27.31
C THR A 106 7.02 11.85 27.26
N ARG A 107 6.27 12.77 27.85
CA ARG A 107 4.79 12.74 27.81
C ARG A 107 4.24 12.67 26.38
N ALA A 108 4.90 13.34 25.42
CA ALA A 108 4.52 13.28 24.01
C ALA A 108 4.64 11.86 23.45
N VAL A 109 5.74 11.16 23.73
CA VAL A 109 5.95 9.77 23.30
C VAL A 109 4.93 8.82 23.95
N GLU A 110 4.63 8.99 25.24
CA GLU A 110 3.61 8.20 25.94
C GLU A 110 2.23 8.40 25.32
N ASN A 111 1.87 9.63 24.99
CA ASN A 111 0.61 9.96 24.33
C ASN A 111 0.49 9.29 22.93
N ILE A 112 1.57 9.30 22.13
CA ILE A 112 1.59 8.62 20.81
C ILE A 112 1.41 7.11 20.98
N ILE A 113 2.08 6.48 21.94
CA ILE A 113 1.95 5.05 22.21
C ILE A 113 0.50 4.73 22.59
N SER A 114 -0.06 5.48 23.56
CA SER A 114 -1.45 5.30 24.01
C SER A 114 -2.46 5.49 22.89
N LEU A 115 -2.25 6.47 22.03
CA LEU A 115 -3.08 6.69 20.84
C LEU A 115 -2.99 5.49 19.88
N ALA A 116 -1.79 5.03 19.56
CA ALA A 116 -1.62 3.88 18.68
C ALA A 116 -2.24 2.60 19.24
N GLU A 117 -2.15 2.38 20.55
CA GLU A 117 -2.79 1.25 21.24
C GLU A 117 -4.33 1.35 21.28
N SER A 118 -4.89 2.56 21.23
CA SER A 118 -6.34 2.80 21.19
C SER A 118 -6.96 2.60 19.81
N LEU A 119 -6.17 2.65 18.76
CA LEU A 119 -6.62 2.55 17.37
C LEU A 119 -6.61 1.11 16.86
N ARG A 120 -7.47 0.84 15.90
CA ARG A 120 -7.47 -0.37 15.09
C ARG A 120 -7.75 -0.01 13.62
N TRP A 121 -7.21 -0.80 12.72
CA TRP A 121 -7.58 -0.72 11.32
C TRP A 121 -8.96 -1.31 11.10
N ASP A 122 -9.82 -0.59 10.40
CA ASP A 122 -11.13 -1.08 9.94
C ASP A 122 -11.06 -1.36 8.43
N PRO A 123 -11.04 -2.64 8.02
CA PRO A 123 -10.94 -3.00 6.62
C PRO A 123 -12.18 -2.62 5.80
N ALA A 124 -13.34 -2.44 6.44
CA ALA A 124 -14.57 -2.10 5.74
C ALA A 124 -14.60 -0.65 5.27
N THR A 125 -13.94 0.25 6.01
CA THR A 125 -13.87 1.69 5.69
C THR A 125 -12.49 2.14 5.28
N GLU A 126 -11.50 1.25 5.33
CA GLU A 126 -10.07 1.55 5.08
C GLU A 126 -9.53 2.70 5.94
N THR A 127 -9.99 2.80 7.18
CA THR A 127 -9.62 3.86 8.12
C THR A 127 -9.19 3.32 9.48
N LEU A 128 -8.47 4.15 10.23
CA LEU A 128 -8.20 3.89 11.64
C LEU A 128 -9.43 4.33 12.48
N ARG A 129 -9.89 3.45 13.38
CA ARG A 129 -10.97 3.73 14.34
C ARG A 129 -10.51 3.48 15.76
N GLU A 130 -11.14 4.15 16.72
CA GLU A 130 -10.93 3.85 18.14
C GLU A 130 -11.48 2.45 18.48
N LYS A 131 -10.75 1.72 19.31
CA LYS A 131 -11.23 0.43 19.85
C LYS A 131 -12.48 0.66 20.67
N GLY A 132 -13.58 0.07 20.25
CA GLY A 132 -14.88 0.21 20.93
C GLY A 132 -15.86 1.19 20.29
N ALA A 133 -15.47 1.94 19.26
CA ALA A 133 -16.42 2.67 18.44
C ALA A 133 -17.32 1.67 17.69
N LYS A 134 -18.65 1.80 17.87
CA LYS A 134 -19.63 0.99 17.11
C LYS A 134 -19.53 1.40 15.65
N ALA A 135 -19.61 0.43 14.75
CA ALA A 135 -19.85 0.71 13.35
C ALA A 135 -21.17 1.47 13.25
N ASP A 136 -21.12 2.70 12.78
CA ASP A 136 -22.35 3.42 12.44
C ASP A 136 -23.04 2.63 11.31
N SER A 137 -24.29 2.31 11.59
CA SER A 137 -25.18 1.50 10.75
C SER A 137 -25.59 2.28 9.52
#